data_23da8953d89800ec920d0c3b421e89bb
#
_entry.id   23da8953d89800ec920d0c3b421e89bb
#
_cell.length_a   1.000
_cell.length_b   1.000
_cell.length_c   1.000
_cell.angle_alpha   90.00
_cell.angle_beta   90.00
_cell.angle_gamma   90.00
#
_symmetry.space_group_name_H-M   'P 1'
#
loop_
_entity.id
_entity.type
_entity.pdbx_description
1 polymer ?
#
loop_
_entity_poly.entity_id
_entity_poly.type
_entity_poly.pdbx_seq_one_letter_code
_entity_poly.pdbx_strand_id
1 'polypeptide(L)'
;MNYGVGLFPTEPLPKMVHLAKVSEELGFSHIWVGDSHLIWREAYVNMAAMALSTSKVKLGTGVTNPLTRHPSVLASAYATLEEYAPGRMIVGIGLGDSSVETMGIKPSTLANFEKSLQQMRELFAGKEAELPTGKIHLLHPCKGRVPIYIAASGPKMLELSGRIADGIIVLVG
;
A
#
# COMPACT_ATOMS: atom_id res chain seq x y z
N MET A 1 0.65 2.44 -22.95
CA MET A 1 1.48 1.84 -21.88
C MET A 1 1.43 2.79 -20.70
N ASN A 2 1.33 2.28 -19.48
CA ASN A 2 1.30 3.11 -18.26
C ASN A 2 2.71 3.11 -17.66
N TYR A 3 3.23 4.28 -17.32
CA TYR A 3 4.51 4.44 -16.64
C TYR A 3 4.28 4.90 -15.21
N GLY A 4 5.03 4.34 -14.27
CA GLY A 4 5.03 4.74 -12.87
C GLY A 4 6.42 5.19 -12.43
N VAL A 5 6.48 5.95 -11.35
CA VAL A 5 7.72 6.39 -10.70
C VAL A 5 7.71 5.99 -9.22
N GLY A 6 8.85 5.51 -8.72
CA GLY A 6 9.07 5.29 -7.29
C GLY A 6 9.54 6.58 -6.62
N LEU A 7 8.81 7.04 -5.61
CA LEU A 7 9.20 8.16 -4.78
C LEU A 7 9.44 7.68 -3.35
N PHE A 8 10.69 7.56 -2.97
CA PHE A 8 11.08 7.20 -1.61
C PHE A 8 11.15 8.49 -0.77
N PRO A 9 10.47 8.58 0.41
CA PRO A 9 10.37 9.81 1.20
C PRO A 9 11.68 10.21 1.89
N THR A 10 12.75 10.37 1.12
CA THR A 10 14.09 10.84 1.56
C THR A 10 14.15 12.35 1.72
N GLU A 11 13.32 13.07 0.97
CA GLU A 11 13.26 14.53 0.98
C GLU A 11 12.18 15.06 1.95
N PRO A 12 12.25 16.33 2.38
CA PRO A 12 11.18 16.96 3.15
C PRO A 12 9.83 16.91 2.42
N LEU A 13 8.73 16.81 3.20
CA LEU A 13 7.38 16.67 2.66
C LEU A 13 7.01 17.69 1.55
N PRO A 14 7.33 18.99 1.64
CA PRO A 14 7.05 19.93 0.55
C PRO A 14 7.76 19.57 -0.76
N LYS A 15 8.99 19.03 -0.67
CA LYS A 15 9.73 18.57 -1.85
C LYS A 15 9.10 17.32 -2.45
N MET A 16 8.66 16.36 -1.62
CA MET A 16 7.95 15.16 -2.07
C MET A 16 6.64 15.52 -2.78
N VAL A 17 5.89 16.48 -2.26
CA VAL A 17 4.67 17.02 -2.90
C VAL A 17 4.99 17.66 -4.25
N HIS A 18 6.07 18.46 -4.34
CA HIS A 18 6.52 19.02 -5.61
C HIS A 18 6.86 17.94 -6.62
N LEU A 19 7.61 16.91 -6.22
CA LEU A 19 7.96 15.78 -7.10
C LEU A 19 6.71 15.04 -7.60
N ALA A 20 5.68 14.88 -6.77
CA ALA A 20 4.43 14.26 -7.18
C ALA A 20 3.69 15.09 -8.25
N LYS A 21 3.64 16.41 -8.12
CA LYS A 21 3.08 17.32 -9.13
C LYS A 21 3.84 17.22 -10.44
N VAL A 22 5.16 17.31 -10.40
CA VAL A 22 6.00 17.20 -11.59
C VAL A 22 5.82 15.83 -12.27
N SER A 23 5.71 14.76 -11.49
CA SER A 23 5.43 13.42 -12.03
C SER A 23 4.09 13.37 -12.78
N GLU A 24 3.03 13.98 -12.24
CA GLU A 24 1.73 14.06 -12.91
C GLU A 24 1.81 14.92 -14.18
N GLU A 25 2.48 16.06 -14.14
CA GLU A 25 2.69 16.97 -15.27
C GLU A 25 3.47 16.30 -16.42
N LEU A 26 4.45 15.45 -16.09
CA LEU A 26 5.23 14.65 -17.04
C LEU A 26 4.46 13.44 -17.59
N GLY A 27 3.24 13.18 -17.13
CA GLY A 27 2.37 12.13 -17.64
C GLY A 27 2.59 10.76 -17.02
N PHE A 28 3.28 10.66 -15.87
CA PHE A 28 3.31 9.41 -15.12
C PHE A 28 1.91 9.06 -14.62
N SER A 29 1.52 7.81 -14.81
CA SER A 29 0.21 7.30 -14.41
C SER A 29 0.16 6.81 -12.95
N HIS A 30 1.31 6.47 -12.38
CA HIS A 30 1.43 5.91 -11.03
C HIS A 30 2.62 6.50 -10.29
N ILE A 31 2.44 6.72 -8.98
CA ILE A 31 3.52 7.00 -8.03
C ILE A 31 3.49 5.91 -6.96
N TRP A 32 4.66 5.28 -6.76
CA TRP A 32 4.86 4.27 -5.74
C TRP A 32 5.69 4.85 -4.61
N VAL A 33 5.10 4.91 -3.40
CA VAL A 33 5.72 5.52 -2.22
C VAL A 33 6.31 4.44 -1.33
N GLY A 34 7.61 4.52 -1.04
CA GLY A 34 8.30 3.57 -0.15
C GLY A 34 7.83 3.68 1.29
N ASP A 35 7.63 2.54 1.97
CA ASP A 35 7.19 2.45 3.38
C ASP A 35 8.19 1.67 4.23
N SER A 36 9.28 2.33 4.63
CA SER A 36 10.27 1.87 5.61
C SER A 36 10.50 2.97 6.62
N HIS A 37 9.65 3.05 7.62
CA HIS A 37 9.48 4.19 8.54
C HIS A 37 10.71 4.58 9.37
N LEU A 38 11.69 3.68 9.55
CA LEU A 38 12.98 3.99 10.20
C LEU A 38 14.05 4.45 9.22
N ILE A 39 13.82 4.31 7.91
CA ILE A 39 14.75 4.68 6.85
C ILE A 39 14.26 5.96 6.16
N TRP A 40 12.94 6.05 5.91
CA TRP A 40 12.29 7.14 5.21
C TRP A 40 11.22 7.80 6.09
N ARG A 41 10.74 8.95 5.66
CA ARG A 41 9.60 9.61 6.29
C ARG A 41 8.33 8.80 6.06
N GLU A 42 7.35 9.05 6.91
CA GLU A 42 6.08 8.33 6.96
C GLU A 42 5.35 8.33 5.61
N ALA A 43 5.02 7.14 5.10
CA ALA A 43 4.50 6.96 3.75
C ALA A 43 3.08 7.50 3.56
N TYR A 44 2.17 7.26 4.51
CA TYR A 44 0.75 7.64 4.38
C TYR A 44 0.53 9.14 4.54
N VAL A 45 1.34 9.81 5.35
CA VAL A 45 1.36 11.28 5.43
C VAL A 45 1.81 11.87 4.10
N ASN A 46 2.85 11.27 3.47
CA ASN A 46 3.29 11.68 2.14
C ASN A 46 2.20 11.42 1.08
N MET A 47 1.57 10.23 1.08
CA MET A 47 0.49 9.90 0.14
C MET A 47 -0.70 10.85 0.29
N ALA A 48 -1.10 11.20 1.50
CA ALA A 48 -2.17 12.17 1.74
C ALA A 48 -1.84 13.55 1.14
N ALA A 49 -0.65 14.05 1.42
CA ALA A 49 -0.20 15.35 0.88
C ALA A 49 -0.09 15.32 -0.67
N MET A 50 0.40 14.21 -1.25
CA MET A 50 0.44 14.01 -2.70
C MET A 50 -0.97 13.93 -3.29
N ALA A 51 -1.91 13.21 -2.65
CA ALA A 51 -3.29 13.10 -3.09
C ALA A 51 -3.99 14.46 -3.15
N LEU A 52 -3.76 15.31 -2.12
CA LEU A 52 -4.27 16.67 -2.04
C LEU A 52 -3.70 17.60 -3.13
N SER A 53 -2.53 17.31 -3.64
CA SER A 53 -1.79 18.18 -4.56
C SER A 53 -1.78 17.73 -6.01
N THR A 54 -2.37 16.56 -6.31
CA THR A 54 -2.49 15.96 -7.65
C THR A 54 -3.94 15.57 -7.93
N SER A 55 -4.28 15.31 -9.18
CA SER A 55 -5.69 15.06 -9.59
C SER A 55 -5.93 13.77 -10.37
N LYS A 56 -4.91 13.20 -11.00
CA LYS A 56 -5.04 12.08 -11.94
C LYS A 56 -4.15 10.89 -11.59
N VAL A 57 -2.92 11.14 -11.17
CA VAL A 57 -1.94 10.10 -10.88
C VAL A 57 -2.43 9.19 -9.76
N LYS A 58 -2.28 7.89 -9.97
CA LYS A 58 -2.58 6.89 -8.94
C LYS A 58 -1.43 6.81 -7.94
N LEU A 59 -1.78 6.62 -6.68
CA LEU A 59 -0.83 6.57 -5.57
C LEU A 59 -0.88 5.19 -4.92
N GLY A 60 0.27 4.58 -4.75
CA GLY A 60 0.38 3.30 -4.08
C GLY A 60 1.61 3.21 -3.20
N THR A 61 1.59 2.32 -2.22
CA THR A 61 2.80 1.96 -1.48
C THR A 61 3.68 1.04 -2.31
N GLY A 62 4.97 1.27 -2.32
CA GLY A 62 5.93 0.45 -3.08
C GLY A 62 7.09 -0.03 -2.21
N VAL A 63 6.84 -0.94 -1.25
CA VAL A 63 5.61 -1.57 -0.77
C VAL A 63 5.48 -1.44 0.74
N THR A 64 4.26 -1.52 1.27
CA THR A 64 4.00 -1.67 2.71
C THR A 64 4.04 -3.15 3.13
N ASN A 65 3.78 -3.43 4.41
CA ASN A 65 3.71 -4.79 4.95
C ASN A 65 2.70 -4.88 6.11
N PRO A 66 2.17 -6.09 6.42
CA PRO A 66 1.15 -6.26 7.47
C PRO A 66 1.74 -6.41 8.89
N LEU A 67 3.04 -6.21 9.08
CA LEU A 67 3.73 -6.39 10.37
C LEU A 67 3.98 -5.06 11.08
N THR A 68 4.49 -4.05 10.35
CA THR A 68 4.73 -2.72 10.92
C THR A 68 3.43 -1.94 11.08
N ARG A 69 2.38 -2.33 10.33
CA ARG A 69 1.01 -1.82 10.46
C ARG A 69 0.03 -2.97 10.44
N HIS A 70 -0.81 -3.05 11.47
CA HIS A 70 -1.88 -4.04 11.49
C HIS A 70 -2.81 -3.88 10.26
N PRO A 71 -3.34 -4.97 9.65
CA PRO A 71 -4.21 -4.90 8.48
C PRO A 71 -5.40 -3.94 8.61
N SER A 72 -5.97 -3.81 9.82
CA SER A 72 -7.05 -2.85 10.08
C SER A 72 -6.60 -1.39 10.01
N VAL A 73 -5.36 -1.09 10.41
CA VAL A 73 -4.77 0.26 10.31
C VAL A 73 -4.51 0.59 8.84
N LEU A 74 -3.99 -0.37 8.07
CA LEU A 74 -3.82 -0.24 6.63
C LEU A 74 -5.18 0.00 5.95
N ALA A 75 -6.18 -0.81 6.27
CA ALA A 75 -7.51 -0.68 5.69
C ALA A 75 -8.14 0.68 6.00
N SER A 76 -8.04 1.17 7.24
CA SER A 76 -8.53 2.50 7.63
C SER A 76 -7.82 3.63 6.88
N ALA A 77 -6.49 3.57 6.77
CA ALA A 77 -5.71 4.59 6.06
C ALA A 77 -6.10 4.68 4.58
N TYR A 78 -6.19 3.53 3.90
CA TYR A 78 -6.58 3.49 2.49
C TYR A 78 -8.04 3.88 2.28
N ALA A 79 -8.96 3.52 3.18
CA ALA A 79 -10.35 3.96 3.10
C ALA A 79 -10.46 5.48 3.16
N THR A 80 -9.71 6.12 4.06
CA THR A 80 -9.66 7.58 4.17
C THR A 80 -9.04 8.25 2.93
N LEU A 81 -7.94 7.68 2.40
CA LEU A 81 -7.31 8.19 1.18
C LEU A 81 -8.22 8.04 -0.04
N GLU A 82 -8.93 6.92 -0.16
CA GLU A 82 -9.87 6.63 -1.25
C GLU A 82 -11.10 7.54 -1.17
N GLU A 83 -11.54 7.92 0.02
CA GLU A 83 -12.64 8.89 0.21
C GLU A 83 -12.29 10.25 -0.40
N TYR A 84 -11.04 10.70 -0.23
CA TYR A 84 -10.57 11.96 -0.79
C TYR A 84 -10.24 11.86 -2.29
N ALA A 85 -9.61 10.78 -2.72
CA ALA A 85 -9.12 10.59 -4.09
C ALA A 85 -9.66 9.27 -4.70
N PRO A 86 -10.96 9.21 -5.03
CA PRO A 86 -11.63 7.99 -5.47
C PRO A 86 -11.00 7.38 -6.73
N GLY A 87 -10.74 6.07 -6.69
CA GLY A 87 -10.16 5.30 -7.79
C GLY A 87 -8.66 5.53 -8.04
N ARG A 88 -8.00 6.29 -7.15
CA ARG A 88 -6.58 6.62 -7.29
C ARG A 88 -5.67 5.84 -6.36
N MET A 89 -6.21 5.13 -5.37
CA MET A 89 -5.40 4.39 -4.40
C MET A 89 -5.12 2.95 -4.82
N ILE A 90 -3.89 2.49 -4.58
CA ILE A 90 -3.46 1.10 -4.79
C ILE A 90 -2.66 0.65 -3.57
N VAL A 91 -3.01 -0.49 -3.01
CA VAL A 91 -2.18 -1.12 -1.96
C VAL A 91 -1.08 -1.91 -2.65
N GLY A 92 0.17 -1.45 -2.56
CA GLY A 92 1.32 -2.30 -2.87
C GLY A 92 1.87 -2.89 -1.58
N ILE A 93 1.89 -4.21 -1.44
CA ILE A 93 2.18 -4.89 -0.18
C ILE A 93 3.07 -6.11 -0.36
N GLY A 94 3.97 -6.35 0.59
CA GLY A 94 4.88 -7.49 0.63
C GLY A 94 4.94 -8.15 2.01
N LEU A 95 5.74 -9.22 2.12
CA LEU A 95 5.91 -9.98 3.37
C LEU A 95 6.61 -9.16 4.49
N GLY A 96 7.27 -8.09 4.12
CA GLY A 96 8.19 -7.33 4.95
C GLY A 96 9.64 -7.58 4.52
N ASP A 97 10.41 -6.51 4.51
CA ASP A 97 11.81 -6.48 4.11
C ASP A 97 12.53 -5.45 5.00
N SER A 98 13.23 -4.47 4.46
CA SER A 98 13.99 -3.46 5.22
C SER A 98 13.21 -2.83 6.39
N SER A 99 11.91 -2.59 6.22
CA SER A 99 11.06 -2.02 7.28
C SER A 99 10.89 -2.92 8.50
N VAL A 100 10.94 -4.23 8.35
CA VAL A 100 10.83 -5.20 9.48
C VAL A 100 12.19 -5.63 9.97
N GLU A 101 13.18 -5.76 9.09
CA GLU A 101 14.54 -6.13 9.44
C GLU A 101 15.22 -5.09 10.34
N THR A 102 15.02 -3.79 10.05
CA THR A 102 15.51 -2.70 10.92
C THR A 102 14.91 -2.70 12.32
N MET A 103 13.77 -3.37 12.51
CA MET A 103 13.14 -3.59 13.83
C MET A 103 13.53 -4.92 14.48
N GLY A 104 14.33 -5.75 13.82
CA GLY A 104 14.66 -7.11 14.28
C GLY A 104 13.48 -8.08 14.19
N ILE A 105 12.47 -7.78 13.36
CA ILE A 105 11.28 -8.59 13.16
C ILE A 105 11.48 -9.47 11.91
N LYS A 106 11.06 -10.73 11.97
CA LYS A 106 11.07 -11.61 10.80
C LYS A 106 9.93 -11.26 9.83
N PRO A 107 10.15 -11.40 8.52
CA PRO A 107 9.09 -11.25 7.53
C PRO A 107 7.87 -12.15 7.82
N SER A 108 6.71 -11.76 7.34
CA SER A 108 5.46 -12.51 7.50
C SER A 108 5.57 -13.88 6.83
N THR A 109 4.94 -14.90 7.41
CA THR A 109 4.72 -16.16 6.71
C THR A 109 3.67 -15.97 5.61
N LEU A 110 3.69 -16.82 4.56
CA LEU A 110 2.69 -16.78 3.49
C LEU A 110 1.26 -16.89 4.02
N ALA A 111 1.02 -17.81 4.97
CA ALA A 111 -0.31 -18.01 5.55
C ALA A 111 -0.81 -16.76 6.31
N ASN A 112 0.04 -16.14 7.13
CA ASN A 112 -0.31 -14.92 7.85
C ASN A 112 -0.50 -13.74 6.89
N PHE A 113 0.30 -13.68 5.84
CA PHE A 113 0.18 -12.66 4.81
C PHE A 113 -1.15 -12.79 4.05
N GLU A 114 -1.50 -13.98 3.57
CA GLU A 114 -2.77 -14.26 2.89
C GLU A 114 -3.97 -13.89 3.79
N LYS A 115 -3.93 -14.29 5.08
CA LYS A 115 -4.94 -13.90 6.06
C LYS A 115 -5.06 -12.39 6.22
N SER A 116 -3.93 -11.68 6.28
CA SER A 116 -3.90 -10.22 6.38
C SER A 116 -4.56 -9.54 5.18
N LEU A 117 -4.32 -10.05 3.97
CA LEU A 117 -4.94 -9.53 2.76
C LEU A 117 -6.46 -9.79 2.72
N GLN A 118 -6.88 -10.97 3.17
CA GLN A 118 -8.30 -11.28 3.30
C GLN A 118 -8.99 -10.33 4.26
N GLN A 119 -8.42 -10.09 5.46
CA GLN A 119 -8.93 -9.14 6.43
C GLN A 119 -9.04 -7.72 5.83
N MET A 120 -8.02 -7.26 5.11
CA MET A 120 -8.09 -5.95 4.43
C MET A 120 -9.22 -5.89 3.41
N ARG A 121 -9.42 -6.93 2.59
CA ARG A 121 -10.52 -6.98 1.61
C ARG A 121 -11.90 -6.97 2.26
N GLU A 122 -12.06 -7.70 3.37
CA GLU A 122 -13.30 -7.72 4.15
C GLU A 122 -13.59 -6.33 4.72
N LEU A 123 -12.59 -5.69 5.33
CA LEU A 123 -12.71 -4.34 5.88
C LEU A 123 -13.00 -3.28 4.80
N PHE A 124 -12.35 -3.34 3.65
CA PHE A 124 -12.64 -2.45 2.51
C PHE A 124 -14.09 -2.60 2.04
N ALA A 125 -14.61 -3.82 2.05
CA ALA A 125 -15.99 -4.11 1.63
C ALA A 125 -17.04 -3.79 2.74
N GLY A 126 -16.64 -3.23 3.88
CA GLY A 126 -17.53 -2.97 5.02
C GLY A 126 -18.02 -4.24 5.73
N LYS A 127 -17.34 -5.36 5.51
CA LYS A 127 -17.64 -6.64 6.17
C LYS A 127 -16.87 -6.76 7.49
N GLU A 128 -17.32 -7.70 8.32
CA GLU A 128 -16.57 -8.11 9.50
C GLU A 128 -15.34 -8.94 9.10
N ALA A 129 -14.19 -8.64 9.70
CA ALA A 129 -12.97 -9.43 9.60
C ALA A 129 -12.69 -10.12 10.94
N GLU A 130 -12.22 -11.36 10.88
CA GLU A 130 -11.94 -12.16 12.08
C GLU A 130 -10.53 -11.89 12.61
N LEU A 131 -10.45 -11.67 13.94
CA LEU A 131 -9.23 -11.65 14.73
C LEU A 131 -9.27 -12.77 15.77
N PRO A 132 -8.11 -13.15 16.36
CA PRO A 132 -8.10 -14.12 17.47
C PRO A 132 -8.97 -13.72 18.68
N THR A 133 -9.16 -12.41 18.87
CA THR A 133 -9.90 -11.82 19.99
C THR A 133 -11.34 -11.44 19.68
N GLY A 134 -11.84 -11.73 18.48
CA GLY A 134 -13.20 -11.39 18.05
C GLY A 134 -13.25 -10.82 16.63
N LYS A 135 -14.39 -10.21 16.29
CA LYS A 135 -14.62 -9.60 14.98
C LYS A 135 -14.45 -8.09 15.02
N ILE A 136 -13.94 -7.54 13.93
CA ILE A 136 -13.79 -6.10 13.73
C ILE A 136 -14.42 -5.68 12.41
N HIS A 137 -14.84 -4.42 12.28
CA HIS A 137 -15.28 -3.81 11.02
C HIS A 137 -14.88 -2.34 10.97
N LEU A 138 -14.85 -1.76 9.78
CA LEU A 138 -14.69 -0.32 9.60
C LEU A 138 -16.06 0.36 9.62
N LEU A 139 -16.21 1.40 10.45
CA LEU A 139 -17.41 2.26 10.43
C LEU A 139 -17.49 3.08 9.13
N HIS A 140 -16.34 3.40 8.53
CA HIS A 140 -16.21 4.13 7.28
C HIS A 140 -15.41 3.30 6.27
N PRO A 141 -16.03 2.28 5.62
CA PRO A 141 -15.35 1.46 4.62
C PRO A 141 -15.18 2.21 3.29
N CYS A 142 -14.38 1.64 2.40
CA CYS A 142 -14.21 2.19 1.05
C CYS A 142 -15.54 2.23 0.29
N LYS A 143 -15.83 3.35 -0.38
CA LYS A 143 -16.97 3.44 -1.31
C LYS A 143 -16.66 2.80 -2.67
N GLY A 144 -15.38 2.66 -3.01
CA GLY A 144 -14.88 2.07 -4.23
C GLY A 144 -13.99 0.86 -3.97
N ARG A 145 -13.45 0.29 -5.05
CA ARG A 145 -12.50 -0.82 -4.96
C ARG A 145 -11.08 -0.27 -4.87
N VAL A 146 -10.34 -0.65 -3.82
CA VAL A 146 -8.90 -0.41 -3.71
C VAL A 146 -8.17 -1.67 -4.15
N PRO A 147 -7.45 -1.64 -5.29
CA PRO A 147 -6.68 -2.80 -5.76
C PRO A 147 -5.52 -3.12 -4.83
N ILE A 148 -5.23 -4.41 -4.68
CA ILE A 148 -4.08 -4.91 -3.91
C ILE A 148 -3.07 -5.54 -4.87
N TYR A 149 -1.88 -4.92 -4.96
CA TYR A 149 -0.75 -5.43 -5.72
C TYR A 149 0.26 -6.04 -4.77
N ILE A 150 0.71 -7.25 -5.07
CA ILE A 150 1.60 -8.03 -4.21
C ILE A 150 3.03 -7.99 -4.75
N ALA A 151 3.99 -7.62 -3.90
CA ALA A 151 5.40 -7.76 -4.23
C ALA A 151 5.81 -9.23 -4.15
N ALA A 152 6.29 -9.78 -5.27
CA ALA A 152 6.62 -11.19 -5.39
C ALA A 152 7.93 -11.38 -6.16
N SER A 153 8.86 -12.14 -5.55
CA SER A 153 10.14 -12.51 -6.16
C SER A 153 10.37 -14.02 -6.22
N GLY A 154 9.78 -14.78 -5.30
CA GLY A 154 9.93 -16.23 -5.24
C GLY A 154 8.70 -17.01 -5.76
N PRO A 155 8.87 -18.28 -6.19
CA PRO A 155 7.81 -19.06 -6.85
C PRO A 155 6.52 -19.19 -6.01
N LYS A 156 6.63 -19.43 -4.72
CA LYS A 156 5.46 -19.55 -3.83
C LYS A 156 4.70 -18.23 -3.69
N MET A 157 5.42 -17.11 -3.68
CA MET A 157 4.79 -15.80 -3.60
C MET A 157 4.15 -15.40 -4.93
N LEU A 158 4.76 -15.77 -6.06
CA LEU A 158 4.18 -15.60 -7.40
C LEU A 158 2.90 -16.42 -7.55
N GLU A 159 2.90 -17.67 -7.10
CA GLU A 159 1.71 -18.54 -7.11
C GLU A 159 0.57 -17.94 -6.25
N LEU A 160 0.88 -17.51 -5.02
CA LEU A 160 -0.09 -16.84 -4.16
C LEU A 160 -0.64 -15.58 -4.83
N SER A 161 0.24 -14.75 -5.38
CA SER A 161 -0.15 -13.51 -6.05
C SER A 161 -1.06 -13.76 -7.24
N GLY A 162 -0.78 -14.79 -8.04
CA GLY A 162 -1.63 -15.20 -9.17
C GLY A 162 -3.04 -15.61 -8.76
N ARG A 163 -3.22 -16.13 -7.52
CA ARG A 163 -4.53 -16.53 -7.01
C ARG A 163 -5.35 -15.38 -6.43
N ILE A 164 -4.71 -14.43 -5.74
CA ILE A 164 -5.44 -13.49 -4.88
C ILE A 164 -5.16 -12.01 -5.14
N ALA A 165 -4.13 -11.65 -5.93
CA ALA A 165 -3.78 -10.26 -6.18
C ALA A 165 -4.57 -9.63 -7.33
N ASP A 166 -4.72 -8.31 -7.30
CA ASP A 166 -5.20 -7.53 -8.44
C ASP A 166 -4.06 -7.16 -9.40
N GLY A 167 -2.82 -7.26 -8.92
CA GLY A 167 -1.60 -7.04 -9.69
C GLY A 167 -0.36 -7.53 -8.94
N ILE A 168 0.77 -7.61 -9.64
CA ILE A 168 2.04 -8.08 -9.10
C ILE A 168 3.10 -6.99 -9.28
N ILE A 169 3.89 -6.76 -8.24
CA ILE A 169 5.08 -5.90 -8.27
C ILE A 169 6.29 -6.82 -8.29
N VAL A 170 7.07 -6.76 -9.37
CA VAL A 170 8.27 -7.59 -9.58
C VAL A 170 9.47 -6.68 -9.72
N LEU A 171 10.55 -6.97 -9.00
CA LEU A 171 11.86 -6.39 -9.27
C LEU A 171 12.54 -7.28 -10.33
N VAL A 172 12.80 -6.69 -11.47
CA VAL A 172 13.59 -7.30 -12.54
C VAL A 172 14.96 -6.66 -12.47
N GLY A 173 15.96 -7.44 -12.02
CA GLY A 173 17.36 -7.04 -11.99
C GLY A 173 18.15 -7.73 -13.07
#